data_d356506df1c1e1b1d6a6423f0066c5e5
#
_entry.id   d356506df1c1e1b1d6a6423f0066c5e5
#
_cell.length_a   1.000
_cell.length_b   1.000
_cell.length_c   1.000
_cell.angle_alpha   90.00
_cell.angle_beta   90.00
_cell.angle_gamma   90.00
#
_symmetry.space_group_name_H-M   'P 1'
#
loop_
_entity.id
_entity.type
_entity.pdbx_description
1 polymer ?
#
loop_
_entity_poly.entity_id
_entity_poly.type
_entity_poly.pdbx_seq_one_letter_code
_entity_poly.pdbx_strand_id
1 'polypeptide(L)'
;MTTSHSIPRRSRVSSNMIFRVLFSGVCLVAFVSCDKYVNKFDSIFGCKQANAVNNYNHPADFIPTEHFQNVGSGVNSTFFRLGIFGKSDAVIRFSKVAMPYNKDTLHEIVIGAGMNRHTEVRRQIRNTVVLHRNHVLKKIPTPQMLSELEPFVLTVEFVQGGLVRLTRDGETEPFLEFSDPSAEISFNYIGFSNWLSKVIYFFDCPVYNFDVRMDSLRV
;
A
#
# COMPACT_ATOMS: atom_id res chain seq x y z
N MET A 1 33.15 49.05 -77.07
CA MET A 1 32.11 49.49 -76.10
C MET A 1 31.83 48.27 -75.16
N THR A 2 32.47 48.28 -74.03
CA THR A 2 32.38 47.19 -73.05
C THR A 2 31.78 47.81 -71.79
N THR A 3 30.55 47.40 -71.46
CA THR A 3 29.83 47.84 -70.28
C THR A 3 30.13 46.79 -69.12
N SER A 4 30.76 47.35 -68.09
CA SER A 4 31.04 46.60 -66.83
C SER A 4 29.82 46.66 -65.92
N HIS A 5 29.30 45.49 -65.55
CA HIS A 5 28.26 45.31 -64.48
C HIS A 5 28.93 45.00 -63.13
N SER A 6 28.77 45.91 -62.20
CA SER A 6 29.16 45.69 -60.79
C SER A 6 28.06 44.95 -60.01
N ILE A 7 28.42 43.84 -59.36
CA ILE A 7 27.55 43.03 -58.48
C ILE A 7 27.69 43.57 -57.07
N PRO A 8 26.60 43.81 -56.31
CA PRO A 8 26.68 44.22 -54.90
C PRO A 8 27.05 43.06 -53.98
N ARG A 9 28.03 43.27 -53.09
CA ARG A 9 28.44 42.37 -52.02
C ARG A 9 27.33 42.27 -50.98
N ARG A 10 26.75 41.05 -50.81
CA ARG A 10 25.92 40.72 -49.68
C ARG A 10 26.80 40.46 -48.44
N SER A 11 26.58 41.24 -47.39
CA SER A 11 27.18 41.00 -46.06
C SER A 11 26.60 39.71 -45.45
N ARG A 12 27.46 38.72 -45.19
CA ARG A 12 27.11 37.53 -44.39
C ARG A 12 27.05 37.95 -42.94
N VAL A 13 25.86 38.04 -42.37
CA VAL A 13 25.67 38.08 -40.92
C VAL A 13 26.01 36.72 -40.36
N SER A 14 26.97 36.70 -39.44
CA SER A 14 27.51 35.48 -38.83
C SER A 14 26.43 34.74 -38.03
N SER A 15 26.02 33.60 -38.55
CA SER A 15 25.04 32.69 -37.96
C SER A 15 25.51 32.01 -36.65
N ASN A 16 26.75 32.28 -36.21
CA ASN A 16 27.37 31.59 -35.09
C ASN A 16 27.07 32.19 -33.71
N MET A 17 26.48 33.37 -33.65
CA MET A 17 26.17 34.04 -32.38
C MET A 17 24.81 33.61 -31.78
N ILE A 18 23.86 33.28 -32.65
CA ILE A 18 22.52 32.88 -32.24
C ILE A 18 22.52 31.42 -31.66
N PHE A 19 23.37 30.55 -32.19
CA PHE A 19 23.48 29.15 -31.73
C PHE A 19 24.09 29.03 -30.33
N ARG A 20 24.99 29.93 -29.94
CA ARG A 20 25.63 29.91 -28.62
C ARG A 20 24.71 30.39 -27.49
N VAL A 21 23.78 31.28 -27.77
CA VAL A 21 22.82 31.80 -26.78
C VAL A 21 21.69 30.77 -26.53
N LEU A 22 21.27 30.02 -27.55
CA LEU A 22 20.25 28.97 -27.41
C LEU A 22 20.78 27.75 -26.65
N PHE A 23 22.07 27.41 -26.80
CA PHE A 23 22.65 26.27 -26.07
C PHE A 23 22.90 26.57 -24.58
N SER A 24 23.17 27.80 -24.20
CA SER A 24 23.30 28.23 -22.81
C SER A 24 21.96 28.28 -22.06
N GLY A 25 20.86 28.56 -22.77
CA GLY A 25 19.52 28.62 -22.21
C GLY A 25 18.92 27.22 -21.91
N VAL A 26 19.26 26.21 -22.71
CA VAL A 26 18.73 24.87 -22.55
C VAL A 26 19.43 24.09 -21.39
N CYS A 27 20.69 24.38 -21.09
CA CYS A 27 21.41 23.79 -19.98
C CYS A 27 20.94 24.26 -18.59
N LEU A 28 20.28 25.42 -18.49
CA LEU A 28 19.81 25.95 -17.19
C LEU A 28 18.46 25.43 -16.73
N VAL A 29 17.69 24.79 -17.61
CA VAL A 29 16.37 24.21 -17.26
C VAL A 29 16.45 22.74 -16.83
N ALA A 30 17.57 22.07 -17.02
CA ALA A 30 17.76 20.65 -16.69
C ALA A 30 18.19 20.37 -15.23
N PHE A 31 18.29 21.38 -14.37
CA PHE A 31 18.80 21.21 -12.98
C PHE A 31 17.76 21.31 -11.88
N VAL A 32 16.49 21.15 -12.17
CA VAL A 32 15.47 21.18 -11.12
C VAL A 32 14.55 19.97 -11.24
N SER A 33 14.99 18.86 -10.73
CA SER A 33 14.25 17.93 -9.88
C SER A 33 15.17 16.76 -9.53
N CYS A 34 16.06 16.97 -8.59
CA CYS A 34 16.57 15.86 -7.84
C CYS A 34 15.40 15.42 -6.93
N ASP A 35 14.56 14.52 -7.43
CA ASP A 35 13.54 13.90 -6.58
C ASP A 35 14.27 13.29 -5.39
N LYS A 36 13.98 13.84 -4.20
CA LYS A 36 14.58 13.34 -2.97
C LYS A 36 14.25 11.86 -2.86
N TYR A 37 15.27 11.01 -2.90
CA TYR A 37 15.08 9.58 -2.70
C TYR A 37 14.32 9.35 -1.39
N VAL A 38 13.18 8.69 -1.46
CA VAL A 38 12.38 8.27 -0.30
C VAL A 38 12.57 6.77 -0.13
N ASN A 39 13.17 6.37 1.00
CA ASN A 39 13.27 4.97 1.34
C ASN A 39 11.89 4.44 1.73
N LYS A 40 11.32 3.57 0.93
CA LYS A 40 9.99 3.00 1.17
C LYS A 40 9.91 2.17 2.46
N PHE A 41 11.03 1.63 2.92
CA PHE A 41 11.10 0.87 4.16
C PHE A 41 10.98 1.76 5.42
N ASP A 42 11.13 3.07 5.30
CA ASP A 42 10.90 3.98 6.43
C ASP A 42 9.42 3.96 6.88
N SER A 43 8.51 3.59 5.99
CA SER A 43 7.08 3.48 6.29
C SER A 43 6.72 2.36 7.27
N ILE A 44 7.60 1.37 7.43
CA ILE A 44 7.43 0.23 8.36
C ILE A 44 8.35 0.32 9.58
N PHE A 45 9.06 1.44 9.75
CA PHE A 45 9.92 1.63 10.91
C PHE A 45 9.09 1.59 12.21
N GLY A 46 9.58 0.84 13.20
CA GLY A 46 8.91 0.69 14.50
C GLY A 46 7.74 -0.30 14.52
N CYS A 47 7.43 -0.95 13.39
CA CYS A 47 6.42 -2.02 13.37
C CYS A 47 6.95 -3.30 14.00
N LYS A 48 6.04 -4.13 14.54
CA LYS A 48 6.30 -5.55 14.83
C LYS A 48 6.26 -6.35 13.53
N GLN A 49 6.89 -7.53 13.50
CA GLN A 49 6.96 -8.37 12.30
C GLN A 49 6.37 -9.75 12.55
N ALA A 50 5.64 -10.27 11.56
CA ALA A 50 5.19 -11.65 11.48
C ALA A 50 5.52 -12.24 10.11
N ASN A 51 6.04 -13.47 10.10
CA ASN A 51 6.41 -14.15 8.85
C ASN A 51 5.39 -15.25 8.57
N ALA A 52 4.64 -15.10 7.48
CA ALA A 52 3.74 -16.14 6.98
C ALA A 52 4.48 -17.00 5.95
N VAL A 53 4.99 -18.11 6.40
CA VAL A 53 5.71 -19.11 5.59
C VAL A 53 4.91 -20.40 5.43
N ASN A 54 3.89 -20.60 6.26
CA ASN A 54 2.99 -21.74 6.20
C ASN A 54 1.92 -21.47 5.14
N ASN A 55 1.45 -22.54 4.51
CA ASN A 55 0.42 -22.40 3.50
C ASN A 55 -0.95 -22.02 4.13
N TYR A 56 -1.86 -21.61 3.26
CA TYR A 56 -3.20 -21.11 3.58
C TYR A 56 -4.01 -22.01 4.52
N ASN A 57 -3.83 -23.33 4.46
CA ASN A 57 -4.62 -24.28 5.22
C ASN A 57 -4.06 -24.55 6.62
N HIS A 58 -2.82 -24.15 6.90
CA HIS A 58 -2.31 -24.25 8.26
C HIS A 58 -3.02 -23.25 9.19
N PRO A 59 -3.23 -23.61 10.45
CA PRO A 59 -3.71 -22.66 11.45
C PRO A 59 -2.78 -21.45 11.49
N ALA A 60 -3.34 -20.25 11.44
CA ALA A 60 -2.60 -19.04 11.73
C ALA A 60 -2.54 -18.84 13.25
N ASP A 61 -1.44 -18.30 13.72
CA ASP A 61 -1.37 -17.77 15.07
C ASP A 61 -2.16 -16.47 15.12
N PHE A 62 -3.14 -16.41 16.03
CA PHE A 62 -3.96 -15.23 16.20
C PHE A 62 -3.41 -14.36 17.34
N ILE A 63 -3.05 -13.14 17.00
CA ILE A 63 -2.48 -12.14 17.90
C ILE A 63 -3.63 -11.32 18.49
N PRO A 64 -3.77 -11.18 19.82
CA PRO A 64 -4.78 -10.29 20.40
C PRO A 64 -4.44 -8.83 20.12
N THR A 65 -5.40 -8.11 19.57
CA THR A 65 -5.19 -6.69 19.17
C THR A 65 -5.21 -5.75 20.37
N GLU A 66 -5.70 -6.18 21.52
CA GLU A 66 -5.58 -5.45 22.79
C GLU A 66 -4.13 -5.20 23.21
N HIS A 67 -3.19 -6.00 22.69
CA HIS A 67 -1.76 -5.83 22.93
C HIS A 67 -1.08 -4.87 21.90
N PHE A 68 -1.84 -4.30 21.00
CA PHE A 68 -1.31 -3.30 20.07
C PHE A 68 -1.10 -1.97 20.80
N GLN A 69 0.05 -1.35 20.57
CA GLN A 69 0.42 -0.07 21.16
C GLN A 69 0.04 1.11 20.26
N ASN A 70 -0.12 0.84 18.97
CA ASN A 70 -0.31 1.85 17.94
C ASN A 70 -1.70 1.70 17.28
N VAL A 71 -2.73 1.82 18.10
CA VAL A 71 -4.13 1.88 17.64
C VAL A 71 -4.60 3.31 17.68
N GLY A 72 -5.04 3.82 16.54
CA GLY A 72 -5.64 5.14 16.45
C GLY A 72 -7.15 5.10 16.65
N SER A 73 -7.71 6.19 17.08
CA SER A 73 -9.15 6.36 17.23
C SER A 73 -9.61 7.58 16.43
N GLY A 74 -10.62 7.38 15.60
CA GLY A 74 -11.36 8.44 14.91
C GLY A 74 -12.71 8.69 15.54
N VAL A 75 -13.51 9.54 14.91
CA VAL A 75 -14.92 9.71 15.31
C VAL A 75 -15.69 8.45 14.95
N ASN A 76 -16.09 7.66 15.95
CA ASN A 76 -16.78 6.38 15.76
C ASN A 76 -15.98 5.34 14.97
N SER A 77 -14.68 5.38 15.03
CA SER A 77 -13.83 4.38 14.38
C SER A 77 -12.56 4.07 15.17
N THR A 78 -11.98 2.91 14.88
CA THR A 78 -10.69 2.48 15.38
C THR A 78 -9.87 2.01 14.19
N PHE A 79 -8.60 2.37 14.15
CA PHE A 79 -7.75 2.04 13.02
C PHE A 79 -6.32 1.67 13.45
N PHE A 80 -5.66 0.90 12.62
CA PHE A 80 -4.24 0.56 12.77
C PHE A 80 -3.57 0.43 11.41
N ARG A 81 -2.26 0.53 11.39
CA ARG A 81 -1.45 0.42 10.17
C ARG A 81 -0.82 -0.96 10.05
N LEU A 82 -0.82 -1.47 8.82
CA LEU A 82 -0.17 -2.73 8.42
C LEU A 82 0.76 -2.48 7.24
N GLY A 83 1.90 -3.17 7.24
CA GLY A 83 2.78 -3.30 6.09
C GLY A 83 2.78 -4.74 5.59
N ILE A 84 2.87 -4.93 4.29
CA ILE A 84 2.90 -6.24 3.62
C ILE A 84 4.06 -6.24 2.64
N PHE A 85 4.92 -7.24 2.73
CA PHE A 85 6.03 -7.43 1.84
C PHE A 85 5.98 -8.85 1.27
N GLY A 86 5.84 -8.95 -0.05
CA GLY A 86 5.71 -10.24 -0.72
C GLY A 86 5.16 -10.09 -2.13
N LYS A 87 5.19 -11.19 -2.88
CA LYS A 87 4.83 -11.18 -4.30
C LYS A 87 3.32 -11.17 -4.55
N SER A 88 2.55 -11.94 -3.78
CA SER A 88 1.12 -12.13 -3.97
C SER A 88 0.49 -12.82 -2.76
N ASP A 89 -0.83 -12.89 -2.76
CA ASP A 89 -1.64 -13.75 -1.89
C ASP A 89 -1.41 -13.54 -0.38
N ALA A 90 -1.28 -12.28 0.03
CA ALA A 90 -1.22 -11.91 1.43
C ALA A 90 -2.60 -12.06 2.08
N VAL A 91 -2.65 -12.87 3.13
CA VAL A 91 -3.89 -13.26 3.81
C VAL A 91 -3.92 -12.70 5.22
N ILE A 92 -4.87 -11.83 5.49
CA ILE A 92 -5.12 -11.23 6.80
C ILE A 92 -6.46 -11.76 7.30
N ARG A 93 -6.49 -12.28 8.51
CA ARG A 93 -7.69 -12.85 9.12
C ARG A 93 -8.06 -12.10 10.39
N PHE A 94 -9.33 -11.78 10.53
CA PHE A 94 -9.89 -11.14 11.72
C PHE A 94 -10.86 -12.10 12.41
N SER A 95 -10.78 -12.15 13.73
CA SER A 95 -11.63 -13.03 14.55
C SER A 95 -12.05 -12.35 15.86
N LYS A 96 -13.19 -12.79 16.38
CA LYS A 96 -13.66 -12.45 17.72
C LYS A 96 -12.96 -13.26 18.81
N VAL A 97 -12.42 -14.43 18.45
CA VAL A 97 -11.82 -15.41 19.38
C VAL A 97 -10.41 -15.79 18.93
N ALA A 98 -9.58 -16.19 19.88
CA ALA A 98 -8.17 -16.56 19.64
C ALA A 98 -7.98 -17.78 18.71
N MET A 99 -8.93 -18.69 18.70
CA MET A 99 -8.88 -19.93 17.92
C MET A 99 -10.19 -20.12 17.14
N PRO A 100 -10.41 -19.38 16.03
CA PRO A 100 -11.68 -19.41 15.30
C PRO A 100 -11.82 -20.65 14.42
N TYR A 101 -11.64 -21.80 15.03
CA TYR A 101 -11.78 -23.10 14.40
C TYR A 101 -12.97 -23.81 15.04
N ASN A 102 -13.79 -24.50 14.29
CA ASN A 102 -14.98 -25.21 14.73
C ASN A 102 -16.30 -24.44 14.80
N LYS A 103 -16.66 -23.59 14.01
CA LYS A 103 -17.94 -22.88 13.84
C LYS A 103 -17.86 -21.38 14.01
N ASP A 104 -16.75 -20.86 14.55
CA ASP A 104 -16.58 -19.44 14.64
C ASP A 104 -16.44 -18.82 13.25
N THR A 105 -17.07 -17.69 13.07
CA THR A 105 -16.92 -16.90 11.86
C THR A 105 -15.61 -16.13 11.90
N LEU A 106 -14.86 -16.18 10.83
CA LEU A 106 -13.71 -15.31 10.61
C LEU A 106 -13.88 -14.52 9.32
N HIS A 107 -13.34 -13.31 9.29
CA HIS A 107 -13.27 -12.48 8.11
C HIS A 107 -11.84 -12.51 7.58
N GLU A 108 -11.71 -12.67 6.28
CA GLU A 108 -10.42 -12.81 5.61
C GLU A 108 -10.31 -11.77 4.50
N ILE A 109 -9.20 -11.06 4.48
CA ILE A 109 -8.83 -10.17 3.39
C ILE A 109 -7.63 -10.79 2.69
N VAL A 110 -7.73 -11.01 1.38
CA VAL A 110 -6.63 -11.49 0.55
C VAL A 110 -6.20 -10.36 -0.37
N ILE A 111 -5.05 -9.77 -0.10
CA ILE A 111 -4.45 -8.72 -0.92
C ILE A 111 -3.51 -9.37 -1.94
N GLY A 112 -3.60 -8.95 -3.19
CA GLY A 112 -2.80 -9.53 -4.27
C GLY A 112 -3.22 -10.94 -4.64
N ALA A 113 -4.48 -11.30 -4.45
CA ALA A 113 -5.02 -12.60 -4.84
C ALA A 113 -4.92 -12.85 -6.36
N GLY A 114 -4.82 -14.14 -6.72
CA GLY A 114 -4.76 -14.56 -8.12
C GLY A 114 -3.54 -14.04 -8.86
N MET A 115 -2.36 -14.21 -8.30
CA MET A 115 -1.08 -13.72 -8.84
C MET A 115 -1.04 -12.17 -8.89
N ASN A 116 -1.38 -11.53 -7.77
CA ASN A 116 -1.31 -10.08 -7.60
C ASN A 116 -2.23 -9.27 -8.54
N ARG A 117 -3.46 -9.78 -8.79
CA ARG A 117 -4.41 -9.16 -9.72
C ARG A 117 -5.60 -8.51 -9.05
N HIS A 118 -6.01 -8.96 -7.87
CA HIS A 118 -7.20 -8.44 -7.19
C HIS A 118 -7.09 -8.55 -5.67
N THR A 119 -7.93 -7.81 -4.97
CA THR A 119 -8.16 -7.94 -3.54
C THR A 119 -9.54 -8.54 -3.32
N GLU A 120 -9.64 -9.49 -2.41
CA GLU A 120 -10.88 -10.21 -2.11
C GLU A 120 -11.12 -10.28 -0.61
N VAL A 121 -12.37 -10.02 -0.20
CA VAL A 121 -12.83 -10.13 1.19
C VAL A 121 -13.81 -11.27 1.29
N ARG A 122 -13.63 -12.11 2.30
CA ARG A 122 -14.42 -13.33 2.52
C ARG A 122 -14.87 -13.45 3.97
N ARG A 123 -16.06 -14.01 4.16
CA ARG A 123 -16.47 -14.58 5.43
C ARG A 123 -16.29 -16.10 5.38
N GLN A 124 -15.65 -16.67 6.37
CA GLN A 124 -15.30 -18.09 6.38
C GLN A 124 -15.72 -18.78 7.67
N ILE A 125 -15.99 -20.07 7.56
CA ILE A 125 -16.04 -21.01 8.67
C ILE A 125 -15.06 -22.14 8.35
N ARG A 126 -14.11 -22.37 9.26
CA ARG A 126 -13.05 -23.37 9.10
C ARG A 126 -12.95 -24.27 10.34
N ASN A 127 -12.43 -25.47 10.14
CA ASN A 127 -11.68 -26.15 11.20
C ASN A 127 -10.17 -25.86 11.00
N THR A 128 -9.32 -26.58 11.71
CA THR A 128 -7.87 -26.32 11.67
C THR A 128 -7.24 -26.47 10.29
N VAL A 129 -7.79 -27.32 9.43
CA VAL A 129 -7.21 -27.63 8.10
C VAL A 129 -8.18 -27.47 6.94
N VAL A 130 -9.48 -27.56 7.19
CA VAL A 130 -10.50 -27.56 6.13
C VAL A 130 -11.33 -26.28 6.16
N LEU A 131 -11.51 -25.67 5.00
CA LEU A 131 -12.44 -24.59 4.77
C LEU A 131 -13.85 -25.18 4.55
N HIS A 132 -14.75 -25.01 5.52
CA HIS A 132 -16.10 -25.53 5.44
C HIS A 132 -17.06 -24.62 4.65
N ARG A 133 -16.94 -23.32 4.88
CA ARG A 133 -17.76 -22.30 4.19
C ARG A 133 -16.89 -21.12 3.79
N ASN A 134 -17.12 -20.64 2.59
CA ASN A 134 -16.47 -19.46 2.07
C ASN A 134 -17.50 -18.61 1.34
N HIS A 135 -17.72 -17.41 1.80
CA HIS A 135 -18.62 -16.45 1.18
C HIS A 135 -17.84 -15.18 0.82
N VAL A 136 -17.80 -14.87 -0.47
CA VAL A 136 -17.13 -13.66 -0.95
C VAL A 136 -18.04 -12.46 -0.68
N LEU A 137 -17.55 -11.53 0.15
CA LEU A 137 -18.26 -10.29 0.48
C LEU A 137 -17.95 -9.19 -0.55
N LYS A 138 -16.69 -9.09 -0.94
CA LYS A 138 -16.21 -8.08 -1.88
C LYS A 138 -15.04 -8.61 -2.69
N LYS A 139 -14.96 -8.19 -3.96
CA LYS A 139 -13.81 -8.45 -4.83
C LYS A 139 -13.60 -7.26 -5.75
N ILE A 140 -12.39 -6.74 -5.80
CA ILE A 140 -12.02 -5.60 -6.63
C ILE A 140 -10.73 -5.85 -7.39
N PRO A 141 -10.58 -5.35 -8.63
CA PRO A 141 -9.30 -5.38 -9.33
C PRO A 141 -8.28 -4.51 -8.62
N THR A 142 -7.13 -5.07 -8.29
CA THR A 142 -5.99 -4.37 -7.68
C THR A 142 -4.69 -4.94 -8.25
N PRO A 143 -4.41 -4.69 -9.54
CA PRO A 143 -3.25 -5.29 -10.19
C PRO A 143 -1.95 -4.75 -9.59
N GLN A 144 -0.98 -5.65 -9.42
CA GLN A 144 0.39 -5.34 -8.99
C GLN A 144 0.48 -4.55 -7.67
N MET A 145 -0.42 -4.82 -6.72
CA MET A 145 -0.47 -4.11 -5.44
C MET A 145 0.68 -4.48 -4.50
N LEU A 146 1.14 -5.73 -4.55
CA LEU A 146 2.24 -6.24 -3.71
C LEU A 146 3.55 -6.28 -4.48
N SER A 147 4.67 -6.13 -3.78
CA SER A 147 6.02 -6.13 -4.31
C SER A 147 6.98 -6.87 -3.38
N GLU A 148 7.99 -7.54 -3.96
CA GLU A 148 9.15 -8.07 -3.24
C GLU A 148 10.31 -7.06 -3.16
N LEU A 149 10.08 -5.82 -3.59
CA LEU A 149 11.08 -4.75 -3.61
C LEU A 149 10.77 -3.64 -2.60
N GLU A 150 9.49 -3.47 -2.27
CA GLU A 150 9.03 -2.43 -1.35
C GLU A 150 7.81 -2.89 -0.56
N PRO A 151 7.63 -2.48 0.70
CA PRO A 151 6.45 -2.81 1.48
C PRO A 151 5.23 -2.05 0.95
N PHE A 152 4.10 -2.74 0.84
CA PHE A 152 2.79 -2.15 0.67
C PHE A 152 2.23 -1.83 2.05
N VAL A 153 2.02 -0.56 2.35
CA VAL A 153 1.50 -0.11 3.66
C VAL A 153 0.08 0.40 3.51
N LEU A 154 -0.78 0.02 4.45
CA LEU A 154 -2.18 0.42 4.48
C LEU A 154 -2.66 0.67 5.91
N THR A 155 -3.69 1.47 6.02
CA THR A 155 -4.51 1.62 7.22
C THR A 155 -5.76 0.76 7.10
N VAL A 156 -6.06 0.00 8.14
CA VAL A 156 -7.33 -0.72 8.30
C VAL A 156 -8.14 0.01 9.35
N GLU A 157 -9.30 0.50 8.97
CA GLU A 157 -10.22 1.24 9.82
C GLU A 157 -11.51 0.44 10.03
N PHE A 158 -11.89 0.23 11.28
CA PHE A 158 -13.16 -0.35 11.70
C PHE A 158 -14.09 0.78 12.15
N VAL A 159 -15.13 1.02 11.39
CA VAL A 159 -16.11 2.07 11.66
C VAL A 159 -17.29 1.47 12.42
N GLN A 160 -17.81 2.24 13.37
CA GLN A 160 -19.03 1.84 14.09
C GLN A 160 -20.16 1.53 13.10
N GLY A 161 -20.89 0.44 13.33
CA GLY A 161 -21.88 -0.07 12.38
C GLY A 161 -21.35 -1.15 11.44
N GLY A 162 -20.07 -1.58 11.59
CA GLY A 162 -19.52 -2.77 10.91
C GLY A 162 -18.98 -2.51 9.51
N LEU A 163 -18.73 -1.23 9.15
CA LEU A 163 -17.99 -0.91 7.94
C LEU A 163 -16.49 -1.00 8.20
N VAL A 164 -15.76 -1.63 7.28
CA VAL A 164 -14.30 -1.68 7.30
C VAL A 164 -13.74 -1.00 6.06
N ARG A 165 -12.74 -0.16 6.24
CA ARG A 165 -12.05 0.59 5.19
C ARG A 165 -10.57 0.21 5.12
N LEU A 166 -10.06 0.09 3.91
CA LEU A 166 -8.64 -0.09 3.64
C LEU A 166 -8.14 1.10 2.82
N THR A 167 -7.23 1.87 3.40
CA THR A 167 -6.65 3.04 2.75
C THR A 167 -5.15 2.83 2.58
N ARG A 168 -4.62 3.04 1.40
CA ARG A 168 -3.18 2.96 1.15
C ARG A 168 -2.47 4.12 1.87
N ASP A 169 -1.29 3.84 2.40
CA ASP A 169 -0.47 4.87 3.05
C ASP A 169 -0.20 6.06 2.10
N GLY A 170 -0.45 7.27 2.57
CA GLY A 170 -0.36 8.49 1.78
C GLY A 170 -1.60 8.82 0.93
N GLU A 171 -2.61 7.98 0.87
CA GLU A 171 -3.89 8.26 0.22
C GLU A 171 -4.94 8.68 1.26
N THR A 172 -5.93 9.47 0.85
CA THR A 172 -7.05 9.92 1.70
C THR A 172 -8.29 9.06 1.50
N GLU A 173 -8.47 8.53 0.30
CA GLU A 173 -9.63 7.74 -0.05
C GLU A 173 -9.33 6.24 0.10
N PRO A 174 -10.26 5.46 0.66
CA PRO A 174 -10.10 4.02 0.78
C PRO A 174 -10.16 3.37 -0.60
N PHE A 175 -9.21 2.50 -0.89
CA PHE A 175 -9.26 1.68 -2.11
C PHE A 175 -10.25 0.51 -1.99
N LEU A 176 -10.63 0.14 -0.77
CA LEU A 176 -11.59 -0.92 -0.49
C LEU A 176 -12.42 -0.59 0.74
N GLU A 177 -13.74 -0.69 0.61
CA GLU A 177 -14.68 -0.66 1.72
C GLU A 177 -15.59 -1.89 1.67
N PHE A 178 -15.90 -2.47 2.81
CA PHE A 178 -16.82 -3.60 2.90
C PHE A 178 -17.51 -3.66 4.26
N SER A 179 -18.63 -4.34 4.30
CA SER A 179 -19.35 -4.72 5.51
C SER A 179 -19.88 -6.14 5.37
N ASP A 180 -20.28 -6.75 6.46
CA ASP A 180 -20.96 -8.04 6.46
C ASP A 180 -22.31 -7.92 7.19
N PRO A 181 -23.42 -7.87 6.47
CA PRO A 181 -24.74 -7.74 7.08
C PRO A 181 -25.17 -9.01 7.84
N SER A 182 -24.47 -10.11 7.67
CA SER A 182 -24.84 -11.42 8.24
C SER A 182 -23.98 -11.83 9.45
N ALA A 183 -22.86 -11.13 9.70
CA ALA A 183 -21.97 -11.44 10.81
C ALA A 183 -21.17 -10.19 11.22
N GLU A 184 -21.03 -9.99 12.52
CA GLU A 184 -20.18 -8.93 13.06
C GLU A 184 -18.72 -9.13 12.63
N ILE A 185 -18.11 -8.06 12.09
CA ILE A 185 -16.69 -8.04 11.81
C ILE A 185 -15.98 -7.58 13.07
N SER A 186 -15.20 -8.45 13.68
CA SER A 186 -14.44 -8.16 14.88
C SER A 186 -12.95 -8.26 14.62
N PHE A 187 -12.18 -7.34 15.20
CA PHE A 187 -10.73 -7.37 15.13
C PHE A 187 -10.07 -7.64 16.51
N ASN A 188 -10.76 -8.33 17.42
CA ASN A 188 -10.17 -8.69 18.71
C ASN A 188 -8.88 -9.50 18.54
N TYR A 189 -8.83 -10.27 17.46
CA TYR A 189 -7.67 -11.05 17.09
C TYR A 189 -7.37 -10.92 15.61
N ILE A 190 -6.09 -10.82 15.26
CA ILE A 190 -5.59 -10.81 13.89
C ILE A 190 -4.66 -11.99 13.64
N GLY A 191 -4.82 -12.66 12.51
CA GLY A 191 -3.98 -13.76 12.08
C GLY A 191 -3.41 -13.47 10.70
N PHE A 192 -2.19 -13.92 10.47
CA PHE A 192 -1.49 -13.74 9.18
C PHE A 192 -1.24 -15.11 8.55
N SER A 193 -1.48 -15.20 7.24
CA SER A 193 -1.25 -16.40 6.46
C SER A 193 -0.85 -16.02 5.03
N ASN A 194 -0.57 -17.01 4.20
CA ASN A 194 -0.27 -16.83 2.79
C ASN A 194 -0.82 -18.01 1.97
N TRP A 195 -0.96 -17.83 0.66
CA TRP A 195 -1.38 -18.94 -0.20
C TRP A 195 -0.17 -19.65 -0.82
N LEU A 196 0.45 -19.08 -1.82
CA LEU A 196 1.56 -19.69 -2.55
C LEU A 196 2.91 -19.01 -2.27
N SER A 197 2.89 -17.70 -2.07
CA SER A 197 4.09 -16.89 -1.87
C SER A 197 4.33 -16.65 -0.39
N LYS A 198 5.60 -16.64 0.03
CA LYS A 198 5.96 -16.18 1.39
C LYS A 198 5.63 -14.71 1.52
N VAL A 199 5.09 -14.32 2.67
CA VAL A 199 4.71 -12.94 2.96
C VAL A 199 5.25 -12.56 4.33
N ILE A 200 5.80 -11.36 4.43
CA ILE A 200 6.18 -10.73 5.69
C ILE A 200 5.14 -9.66 5.99
N TYR A 201 4.59 -9.71 7.19
CA TYR A 201 3.67 -8.70 7.69
C TYR A 201 4.37 -7.83 8.72
N PHE A 202 4.10 -6.54 8.64
CA PHE A 202 4.48 -5.54 9.61
C PHE A 202 3.21 -5.04 10.26
N PHE A 203 3.09 -5.17 11.57
CA PHE A 203 1.86 -4.85 12.29
C PHE A 203 2.15 -4.02 13.52
N ASP A 204 1.12 -3.47 14.14
CA ASP A 204 1.27 -2.53 15.25
C ASP A 204 2.24 -1.38 14.89
N CYS A 205 2.12 -0.90 13.66
CA CYS A 205 2.97 0.14 13.12
C CYS A 205 2.61 1.49 13.73
N PRO A 206 3.59 2.35 14.04
CA PRO A 206 3.32 3.69 14.54
C PRO A 206 2.33 4.44 13.65
N VAL A 207 1.31 5.02 14.26
CA VAL A 207 0.37 5.93 13.59
C VAL A 207 1.02 7.31 13.60
N TYR A 208 1.59 7.71 12.47
CA TYR A 208 2.15 9.04 12.34
C TYR A 208 1.02 10.04 12.13
N ASN A 209 0.86 10.98 13.05
CA ASN A 209 0.11 12.19 12.77
C ASN A 209 0.91 12.97 11.74
N PHE A 210 0.37 13.13 10.53
CA PHE A 210 1.00 13.87 9.43
C PHE A 210 1.41 15.30 9.84
N ASP A 211 0.74 15.90 10.83
CA ASP A 211 1.01 17.25 11.31
C ASP A 211 2.37 17.40 12.03
N VAL A 212 2.92 16.32 12.61
CA VAL A 212 4.19 16.39 13.37
C VAL A 212 5.42 16.30 12.45
N ARG A 213 5.29 15.76 11.24
CA ARG A 213 6.43 15.53 10.33
C ARG A 213 6.91 16.79 9.61
N MET A 214 6.08 17.83 9.52
CA MET A 214 6.46 19.09 8.85
C MET A 214 7.29 20.01 9.74
N ASP A 215 7.19 19.90 11.06
CA ASP A 215 7.92 20.77 11.99
C ASP A 215 9.33 20.24 12.33
N SER A 216 9.59 18.94 12.26
CA SER A 216 10.90 18.35 12.53
C SER A 216 11.90 18.46 11.35
N LEU A 217 11.46 18.92 10.19
CA LEU A 217 12.30 19.14 9.00
C LEU A 217 12.68 20.63 8.78
N ARG A 218 12.30 21.52 9.72
CA ARG A 218 12.68 22.94 9.73
C ARG A 218 13.78 23.23 10.74
N VAL A 219 14.87 22.49 10.67
CA VAL A 219 16.12 22.85 11.37
C VAL A 219 17.23 22.98 10.34
#